data_63d64dfa612a465c21bdff3309fd0c6a
#
_entry.id   63d64dfa612a465c21bdff3309fd0c6a
#
_cell.length_a   1.000
_cell.length_b   1.000
_cell.length_c   1.000
_cell.angle_alpha   90.00
_cell.angle_beta   90.00
_cell.angle_gamma   90.00
#
_symmetry.space_group_name_H-M   'P 1'
#
loop_
_entity.id
_entity.type
_entity.pdbx_description
1 polymer ?
#
loop_
_entity_poly.entity_id
_entity_poly.type
_entity_poly.pdbx_seq_one_letter_code
_entity_poly.pdbx_strand_id
1 'polypeptide(L)'
;MSKNDIAIVAVPVSSLKPATYNPRTWNQDQEEALKESISRFGLVDPIIANGADKRMNVVIGGHFRLHVAKELGYTEVPVVYVNIPEIEREKELNLRLNKNTGSFDFKLLAEFDKAFLTDVGFSSEEMDTIFAVEDTSEQFDLKKELEKLDIRQVKVKKGDVYELDGSRLMCGDSTVEDDMLFLMDKDQADMV
;
A
#
# COMPACT_ATOMS: atom_id res chain seq x y z
N MET A 1 12.16 4.32 30.50
CA MET A 1 12.97 4.14 29.29
C MET A 1 13.66 5.47 29.05
N SER A 2 14.99 5.53 29.12
CA SER A 2 15.76 6.70 28.75
C SER A 2 15.47 7.02 27.27
N LYS A 3 15.13 8.25 26.96
CA LYS A 3 15.13 8.72 25.56
C LYS A 3 16.59 8.63 25.09
N ASN A 4 16.88 7.65 24.21
CA ASN A 4 18.17 7.61 23.56
C ASN A 4 18.29 8.90 22.73
N ASP A 5 19.32 9.69 22.98
CA ASP A 5 19.68 10.79 22.07
C ASP A 5 20.14 10.15 20.76
N ILE A 6 19.23 10.11 19.80
CA ILE A 6 19.53 9.58 18.46
C ILE A 6 20.25 10.70 17.70
N ALA A 7 21.51 10.46 17.38
CA ALA A 7 22.30 11.36 16.54
C ALA A 7 22.47 10.77 15.14
N ILE A 8 22.41 11.64 14.12
CA ILE A 8 22.78 11.30 12.76
C ILE A 8 24.27 11.59 12.58
N VAL A 9 25.02 10.61 12.11
CA VAL A 9 26.47 10.75 11.85
C VAL A 9 26.78 10.40 10.41
N ALA A 10 27.75 11.10 9.81
CA ALA A 10 28.28 10.73 8.49
C ALA A 10 29.21 9.52 8.65
N VAL A 11 28.98 8.48 7.88
CA VAL A 11 29.73 7.22 7.96
C VAL A 11 30.21 6.82 6.57
N PRO A 12 31.49 6.41 6.43
CA PRO A 12 32.00 5.91 5.16
C PRO A 12 31.18 4.73 4.64
N VAL A 13 30.73 4.81 3.38
CA VAL A 13 29.94 3.79 2.72
C VAL A 13 30.65 2.44 2.74
N SER A 14 31.99 2.43 2.63
CA SER A 14 32.82 1.22 2.65
C SER A 14 32.84 0.50 3.99
N SER A 15 32.50 1.17 5.09
CA SER A 15 32.45 0.57 6.43
C SER A 15 31.13 -0.15 6.72
N LEU A 16 30.07 0.17 5.98
CA LEU A 16 28.73 -0.40 6.18
C LEU A 16 28.61 -1.79 5.57
N LYS A 17 28.02 -2.70 6.33
CA LYS A 17 27.87 -4.13 5.99
C LYS A 17 26.37 -4.42 5.78
N PRO A 18 25.91 -4.68 4.54
CA PRO A 18 24.54 -5.13 4.32
C PRO A 18 24.24 -6.40 5.11
N ALA A 19 23.07 -6.48 5.73
CA ALA A 19 22.64 -7.69 6.43
C ALA A 19 22.28 -8.79 5.42
N THR A 20 22.85 -9.99 5.62
CA THR A 20 22.62 -11.15 4.73
C THR A 20 21.21 -11.71 4.80
N TYR A 21 20.48 -11.40 5.87
CA TYR A 21 19.10 -11.85 6.10
C TYR A 21 18.05 -10.84 5.61
N ASN A 22 18.44 -9.71 5.01
CA ASN A 22 17.48 -8.73 4.52
C ASN A 22 16.63 -9.32 3.37
N PRO A 23 15.28 -9.43 3.53
CA PRO A 23 14.44 -10.08 2.52
C PRO A 23 14.00 -9.13 1.40
N ARG A 24 14.32 -7.85 1.50
CA ARG A 24 13.82 -6.84 0.56
C ARG A 24 14.58 -6.89 -0.76
N THR A 25 13.80 -6.93 -1.84
CA THR A 25 14.28 -6.81 -3.22
C THR A 25 13.70 -5.56 -3.87
N TRP A 26 14.24 -5.12 -4.98
CA TRP A 26 13.76 -4.02 -5.81
C TRP A 26 13.99 -4.35 -7.30
N ASN A 27 13.22 -3.70 -8.15
CA ASN A 27 13.38 -3.79 -9.61
C ASN A 27 14.12 -2.54 -10.14
N GLN A 28 14.37 -2.53 -11.46
CA GLN A 28 15.12 -1.46 -12.12
C GLN A 28 14.38 -0.10 -12.04
N ASP A 29 13.06 -0.09 -12.25
CA ASP A 29 12.27 1.14 -12.22
C ASP A 29 12.31 1.80 -10.83
N GLN A 30 12.19 0.99 -9.78
CA GLN A 30 12.34 1.46 -8.39
C GLN A 30 13.74 2.02 -8.13
N GLU A 31 14.76 1.40 -8.71
CA GLU A 31 16.14 1.86 -8.56
C GLU A 31 16.36 3.21 -9.25
N GLU A 32 15.85 3.39 -10.47
CA GLU A 32 15.92 4.65 -11.21
C GLU A 32 15.16 5.76 -10.49
N ALA A 33 13.94 5.49 -10.00
CA ALA A 33 13.16 6.45 -9.22
C ALA A 33 13.87 6.88 -7.93
N LEU A 34 14.51 5.94 -7.21
CA LEU A 34 15.26 6.28 -6.01
C LEU A 34 16.57 7.04 -6.33
N LYS A 35 17.26 6.71 -7.45
CA LYS A 35 18.43 7.48 -7.92
C LYS A 35 18.07 8.91 -8.21
N GLU A 36 16.95 9.13 -8.89
CA GLU A 36 16.46 10.47 -9.19
C GLU A 36 16.10 11.24 -7.91
N SER A 37 15.37 10.62 -6.99
CA SER A 37 15.03 11.21 -5.69
C SER A 37 16.28 11.63 -4.91
N ILE A 38 17.28 10.74 -4.80
CA ILE A 38 18.52 11.04 -4.08
C ILE A 38 19.34 12.14 -4.81
N SER A 39 19.30 12.16 -6.14
CA SER A 39 20.00 13.19 -6.92
C SER A 39 19.36 14.57 -6.75
N ARG A 40 18.03 14.65 -6.63
CA ARG A 40 17.28 15.91 -6.44
C ARG A 40 17.34 16.43 -5.01
N PHE A 41 17.23 15.56 -4.02
CA PHE A 41 17.01 15.96 -2.62
C PHE A 41 18.11 15.53 -1.66
N GLY A 42 19.06 14.72 -2.12
CA GLY A 42 20.08 14.10 -1.28
C GLY A 42 19.55 12.92 -0.46
N LEU A 43 20.40 12.35 0.38
CA LEU A 43 20.05 11.30 1.32
C LEU A 43 19.40 11.88 2.58
N VAL A 44 18.15 12.32 2.46
CA VAL A 44 17.39 12.98 3.55
C VAL A 44 16.88 11.98 4.60
N ASP A 45 16.74 10.69 4.25
CA ASP A 45 16.34 9.61 5.14
C ASP A 45 17.57 8.76 5.49
N PRO A 46 18.05 8.78 6.76
CA PRO A 46 19.30 8.13 7.14
C PRO A 46 19.22 6.60 7.08
N ILE A 47 20.37 5.97 6.94
CA ILE A 47 20.53 4.53 7.06
C ILE A 47 20.52 4.16 8.55
N ILE A 48 19.90 3.07 8.92
CA ILE A 48 19.90 2.54 10.28
C ILE A 48 20.90 1.40 10.34
N ALA A 49 21.92 1.55 11.19
CA ALA A 49 22.96 0.54 11.38
C ALA A 49 23.09 0.14 12.86
N ASN A 50 23.62 -1.05 13.08
CA ASN A 50 23.89 -1.53 14.43
C ASN A 50 25.19 -0.93 14.98
N GLY A 51 25.12 -0.42 16.20
CA GLY A 51 26.26 0.13 16.96
C GLY A 51 26.83 -0.82 18.02
N ALA A 52 26.27 -2.03 18.17
CA ALA A 52 26.78 -3.02 19.12
C ALA A 52 28.14 -3.59 18.63
N ASP A 53 29.12 -3.77 19.53
CA ASP A 53 30.49 -4.13 19.17
C ASP A 53 30.63 -5.29 18.18
N LYS A 54 29.94 -6.40 18.44
CA LYS A 54 30.00 -7.60 17.57
C LYS A 54 29.19 -7.45 16.27
N ARG A 55 28.34 -6.45 16.18
CA ARG A 55 27.44 -6.16 15.06
C ARG A 55 27.69 -4.80 14.45
N MET A 56 28.79 -4.16 14.82
CA MET A 56 29.12 -2.80 14.38
C MET A 56 29.02 -2.64 12.85
N ASN A 57 28.31 -1.59 12.45
CA ASN A 57 28.08 -1.22 11.05
C ASN A 57 27.23 -2.20 10.22
N VAL A 58 26.57 -3.19 10.84
CA VAL A 58 25.58 -3.99 10.11
C VAL A 58 24.34 -3.15 9.85
N VAL A 59 23.96 -3.02 8.58
CA VAL A 59 22.79 -2.26 8.16
C VAL A 59 21.51 -3.02 8.52
N ILE A 60 20.61 -2.34 9.24
CA ILE A 60 19.31 -2.90 9.64
C ILE A 60 18.21 -2.32 8.76
N GLY A 61 18.26 -1.03 8.44
CA GLY A 61 17.31 -0.36 7.56
C GLY A 61 18.01 0.52 6.52
N GLY A 62 17.41 0.67 5.34
CA GLY A 62 17.98 1.49 4.26
C GLY A 62 18.95 0.76 3.34
N HIS A 63 18.86 -0.57 3.21
CA HIS A 63 19.70 -1.34 2.29
C HIS A 63 19.62 -0.85 0.85
N PHE A 64 18.42 -0.51 0.40
CA PHE A 64 18.20 0.03 -0.94
C PHE A 64 18.86 1.40 -1.12
N ARG A 65 18.68 2.31 -0.15
CA ARG A 65 19.36 3.61 -0.15
C ARG A 65 20.88 3.49 -0.15
N LEU A 66 21.42 2.55 0.62
CA LEU A 66 22.87 2.29 0.63
C LEU A 66 23.36 1.78 -0.74
N HIS A 67 22.59 0.90 -1.40
CA HIS A 67 22.92 0.40 -2.74
C HIS A 67 22.97 1.56 -3.74
N VAL A 68 21.92 2.35 -3.82
CA VAL A 68 21.84 3.50 -4.74
C VAL A 68 22.90 4.57 -4.43
N ALA A 69 23.17 4.84 -3.14
CA ALA A 69 24.23 5.78 -2.76
C ALA A 69 25.62 5.32 -3.26
N LYS A 70 25.91 4.03 -3.22
CA LYS A 70 27.14 3.46 -3.76
C LYS A 70 27.26 3.71 -5.27
N GLU A 71 26.17 3.47 -6.00
CA GLU A 71 26.14 3.66 -7.47
C GLU A 71 26.27 5.14 -7.85
N LEU A 72 25.70 6.03 -7.06
CA LEU A 72 25.84 7.48 -7.23
C LEU A 72 27.20 8.03 -6.76
N GLY A 73 28.11 7.17 -6.27
CA GLY A 73 29.46 7.54 -5.87
C GLY A 73 29.57 8.27 -4.53
N TYR A 74 28.58 8.14 -3.65
CA TYR A 74 28.68 8.68 -2.30
C TYR A 74 29.84 8.01 -1.54
N THR A 75 30.69 8.80 -0.94
CA THR A 75 31.78 8.32 -0.07
C THR A 75 31.33 8.13 1.36
N GLU A 76 30.38 8.94 1.81
CA GLU A 76 29.77 8.91 3.13
C GLU A 76 28.25 9.03 3.03
N VAL A 77 27.55 8.46 3.99
CA VAL A 77 26.07 8.50 4.10
C VAL A 77 25.64 8.83 5.53
N PRO A 78 24.48 9.47 5.71
CA PRO A 78 23.93 9.72 7.03
C PRO A 78 23.46 8.40 7.66
N VAL A 79 23.89 8.14 8.88
CA VAL A 79 23.58 6.91 9.63
C VAL A 79 23.06 7.23 11.02
N VAL A 80 22.03 6.50 11.42
CA VAL A 80 21.56 6.41 12.80
C VAL A 80 21.98 5.06 13.36
N TYR A 81 22.66 5.05 14.51
CA TYR A 81 23.04 3.84 15.19
C TYR A 81 22.03 3.43 16.25
N VAL A 82 21.69 2.14 16.23
CA VAL A 82 20.94 1.48 17.30
C VAL A 82 21.82 0.42 17.95
N ASN A 83 21.75 0.27 19.28
CA ASN A 83 22.56 -0.72 19.97
C ASN A 83 21.74 -1.99 20.24
N ILE A 84 21.89 -3.00 19.36
CA ILE A 84 21.17 -4.26 19.42
C ILE A 84 22.17 -5.43 19.34
N PRO A 85 22.68 -5.96 20.47
CA PRO A 85 23.63 -7.04 20.48
C PRO A 85 23.06 -8.37 19.94
N GLU A 86 21.74 -8.62 20.16
CA GLU A 86 21.06 -9.87 19.82
C GLU A 86 20.59 -9.85 18.35
N ILE A 87 21.06 -10.82 17.57
CA ILE A 87 20.74 -10.93 16.14
C ILE A 87 19.23 -11.10 15.86
N GLU A 88 18.50 -11.77 16.75
CA GLU A 88 17.05 -11.98 16.54
C GLU A 88 16.27 -10.67 16.71
N ARG A 89 16.66 -9.82 17.64
CA ARG A 89 16.07 -8.47 17.78
C ARG A 89 16.47 -7.54 16.62
N GLU A 90 17.68 -7.69 16.09
CA GLU A 90 18.13 -6.98 14.91
C GLU A 90 17.28 -7.36 13.68
N LYS A 91 17.03 -8.66 13.46
CA LYS A 91 16.13 -9.17 12.42
C LYS A 91 14.69 -8.68 12.63
N GLU A 92 14.18 -8.73 13.86
CA GLU A 92 12.86 -8.21 14.19
C GLU A 92 12.72 -6.74 13.80
N LEU A 93 13.70 -5.90 14.14
CA LEU A 93 13.69 -4.49 13.79
C LEU A 93 13.71 -4.31 12.26
N ASN A 94 14.55 -5.05 11.53
CA ASN A 94 14.58 -5.02 10.06
C ASN A 94 13.20 -5.31 9.47
N LEU A 95 12.52 -6.35 9.93
CA LEU A 95 11.18 -6.71 9.43
C LEU A 95 10.14 -5.64 9.79
N ARG A 96 10.15 -5.09 11.01
CA ARG A 96 9.22 -4.04 11.43
C ARG A 96 9.39 -2.75 10.62
N LEU A 97 10.62 -2.35 10.33
CA LEU A 97 10.91 -1.18 9.48
C LEU A 97 10.38 -1.35 8.05
N ASN A 98 10.36 -2.58 7.54
CA ASN A 98 9.87 -2.88 6.19
C ASN A 98 8.34 -3.12 6.14
N LYS A 99 7.73 -3.62 7.23
CA LYS A 99 6.30 -3.95 7.28
C LYS A 99 5.42 -2.75 7.65
N ASN A 100 5.91 -1.87 8.54
CA ASN A 100 5.11 -0.79 9.14
C ASN A 100 5.27 0.53 8.37
N THR A 101 5.22 0.49 7.04
CA THR A 101 5.36 1.69 6.19
C THR A 101 4.06 2.46 5.98
N GLY A 102 2.94 1.95 6.54
CA GLY A 102 1.62 2.54 6.33
C GLY A 102 1.00 2.20 4.97
N SER A 103 -0.10 2.87 4.67
CA SER A 103 -0.77 2.83 3.37
C SER A 103 -1.13 4.24 2.95
N PHE A 104 -1.29 4.46 1.64
CA PHE A 104 -1.74 5.73 1.11
C PHE A 104 -3.26 5.86 1.18
N ASP A 105 -3.75 7.06 1.45
CA ASP A 105 -5.13 7.46 1.16
C ASP A 105 -5.22 7.82 -0.33
N PHE A 106 -5.84 6.95 -1.11
CA PHE A 106 -5.94 7.13 -2.57
C PHE A 106 -6.78 8.35 -2.96
N LYS A 107 -7.73 8.79 -2.12
CA LYS A 107 -8.50 10.01 -2.39
C LYS A 107 -7.62 11.26 -2.30
N LEU A 108 -6.74 11.30 -1.29
CA LEU A 108 -5.78 12.39 -1.17
C LEU A 108 -4.70 12.33 -2.26
N LEU A 109 -4.29 11.12 -2.69
CA LEU A 109 -3.35 10.97 -3.82
C LEU A 109 -3.98 11.45 -5.15
N ALA A 110 -5.26 11.21 -5.36
CA ALA A 110 -5.96 11.67 -6.57
C ALA A 110 -6.05 13.21 -6.70
N GLU A 111 -5.80 13.97 -5.62
CA GLU A 111 -5.69 15.42 -5.66
C GLU A 111 -4.36 15.91 -6.31
N PHE A 112 -3.37 15.04 -6.44
CA PHE A 112 -2.11 15.36 -7.11
C PHE A 112 -2.22 15.19 -8.63
N ASP A 113 -1.43 15.97 -9.37
CA ASP A 113 -1.34 15.84 -10.81
C ASP A 113 -0.78 14.47 -11.23
N LYS A 114 -1.40 13.84 -12.26
CA LYS A 114 -1.00 12.51 -12.76
C LYS A 114 0.45 12.46 -13.22
N ALA A 115 0.91 13.49 -13.94
CA ALA A 115 2.28 13.56 -14.42
C ALA A 115 3.26 13.69 -13.25
N PHE A 116 2.89 14.43 -12.19
CA PHE A 116 3.66 14.54 -10.96
C PHE A 116 3.79 13.20 -10.24
N LEU A 117 2.69 12.45 -10.06
CA LEU A 117 2.74 11.13 -9.41
C LEU A 117 3.60 10.13 -10.21
N THR A 118 3.52 10.17 -11.56
CA THR A 118 4.38 9.37 -12.43
C THR A 118 5.85 9.75 -12.28
N ASP A 119 6.18 11.05 -12.24
CA ASP A 119 7.56 11.56 -12.04
C ASP A 119 8.14 11.17 -10.66
N VAL A 120 7.29 11.07 -9.65
CA VAL A 120 7.67 10.60 -8.29
C VAL A 120 7.91 9.09 -8.24
N GLY A 121 7.43 8.33 -9.23
CA GLY A 121 7.69 6.88 -9.37
C GLY A 121 6.49 5.98 -9.08
N PHE A 122 5.25 6.51 -9.11
CA PHE A 122 4.06 5.65 -9.07
C PHE A 122 3.92 4.90 -10.41
N SER A 123 3.73 3.58 -10.32
CA SER A 123 3.55 2.72 -11.49
C SER A 123 2.19 2.94 -12.17
N SER A 124 2.03 2.49 -13.42
CA SER A 124 0.75 2.56 -14.13
C SER A 124 -0.37 1.84 -13.38
N GLU A 125 -0.08 0.69 -12.75
CA GLU A 125 -1.06 -0.09 -11.97
C GLU A 125 -1.50 0.65 -10.69
N GLU A 126 -0.55 1.33 -10.03
CA GLU A 126 -0.86 2.18 -8.88
C GLU A 126 -1.69 3.40 -9.31
N MET A 127 -1.36 4.01 -10.45
CA MET A 127 -2.12 5.12 -11.04
C MET A 127 -3.55 4.70 -11.37
N ASP A 128 -3.75 3.54 -12.02
CA ASP A 128 -5.08 3.00 -12.30
C ASP A 128 -5.88 2.80 -11.00
N THR A 129 -5.24 2.33 -9.93
CA THR A 129 -5.88 2.16 -8.63
C THR A 129 -6.24 3.50 -7.98
N ILE A 130 -5.34 4.48 -8.01
CA ILE A 130 -5.56 5.82 -7.43
C ILE A 130 -6.75 6.53 -8.12
N PHE A 131 -6.78 6.51 -9.45
CA PHE A 131 -7.79 7.24 -10.22
C PHE A 131 -9.05 6.44 -10.53
N ALA A 132 -9.05 5.08 -10.37
CA ALA A 132 -10.29 4.29 -10.40
C ALA A 132 -11.24 4.64 -9.24
N VAL A 133 -10.72 5.21 -8.13
CA VAL A 133 -11.53 5.67 -7.00
C VAL A 133 -12.38 6.90 -7.38
N GLU A 134 -11.96 7.70 -8.37
CA GLU A 134 -12.77 8.82 -8.88
C GLU A 134 -13.98 8.35 -9.71
N ASP A 135 -13.83 7.24 -10.46
CA ASP A 135 -14.90 6.72 -11.33
C ASP A 135 -16.03 6.00 -10.55
N THR A 136 -15.77 5.59 -9.30
CA THR A 136 -16.80 4.96 -8.45
C THR A 136 -17.68 5.97 -7.70
N SER A 137 -17.43 7.26 -7.82
CA SER A 137 -18.23 8.33 -7.20
C SER A 137 -19.33 8.91 -8.12
N GLU A 138 -19.53 8.40 -9.33
CA GLU A 138 -20.83 8.60 -9.98
C GLU A 138 -21.88 7.92 -9.09
N GLN A 139 -22.50 8.71 -8.22
CA GLN A 139 -23.69 8.24 -7.51
C GLN A 139 -24.63 7.67 -8.55
N PHE A 140 -24.88 6.35 -8.48
CA PHE A 140 -25.82 5.69 -9.36
C PHE A 140 -27.16 6.42 -9.26
N ASP A 141 -27.42 7.29 -10.21
CA ASP A 141 -28.66 8.06 -10.30
C ASP A 141 -29.68 7.16 -11.01
N LEU A 142 -30.45 6.43 -10.21
CA LEU A 142 -31.51 5.55 -10.69
C LEU A 142 -32.45 6.29 -11.65
N LYS A 143 -32.75 7.59 -11.43
CA LYS A 143 -33.62 8.35 -12.33
C LYS A 143 -33.00 8.54 -13.71
N LYS A 144 -31.71 8.86 -13.75
CA LYS A 144 -30.95 9.08 -14.98
C LYS A 144 -30.83 7.78 -15.80
N GLU A 145 -30.61 6.65 -15.12
CA GLU A 145 -30.57 5.34 -15.78
C GLU A 145 -31.95 4.88 -16.27
N LEU A 146 -33.02 5.10 -15.51
CA LEU A 146 -34.40 4.81 -15.93
C LEU A 146 -34.82 5.67 -17.15
N GLU A 147 -34.39 6.95 -17.19
CA GLU A 147 -34.61 7.81 -18.35
C GLU A 147 -33.86 7.34 -19.60
N LYS A 148 -32.60 6.90 -19.48
CA LYS A 148 -31.85 6.33 -20.61
C LYS A 148 -32.50 5.08 -21.19
N LEU A 149 -33.13 4.26 -20.35
CA LEU A 149 -33.83 3.04 -20.75
C LEU A 149 -35.29 3.29 -21.17
N ASP A 150 -35.75 4.54 -21.22
CA ASP A 150 -37.15 4.95 -21.48
C ASP A 150 -38.17 4.25 -20.54
N ILE A 151 -37.75 3.91 -19.32
CA ILE A 151 -38.59 3.28 -18.32
C ILE A 151 -39.37 4.37 -17.57
N ARG A 152 -40.61 4.62 -17.97
CA ARG A 152 -41.48 5.66 -17.39
C ARG A 152 -42.28 5.19 -16.17
N GLN A 153 -42.41 3.89 -15.96
CA GLN A 153 -43.14 3.30 -14.84
C GLN A 153 -42.45 2.01 -14.38
N VAL A 154 -42.17 1.93 -13.09
CA VAL A 154 -41.73 0.69 -12.45
C VAL A 154 -42.98 -0.18 -12.20
N LYS A 155 -43.05 -1.33 -12.80
CA LYS A 155 -44.20 -2.29 -12.64
C LYS A 155 -44.00 -3.25 -11.47
N VAL A 156 -42.80 -3.28 -10.90
CA VAL A 156 -42.42 -4.20 -9.81
C VAL A 156 -43.10 -3.78 -8.51
N LYS A 157 -43.70 -4.73 -7.81
CA LYS A 157 -44.34 -4.54 -6.50
C LYS A 157 -43.61 -5.35 -5.43
N LYS A 158 -43.71 -4.94 -4.19
CA LYS A 158 -43.23 -5.76 -3.08
C LYS A 158 -43.88 -7.12 -3.10
N GLY A 159 -43.10 -8.20 -3.05
CA GLY A 159 -43.50 -9.56 -3.15
C GLY A 159 -43.38 -10.20 -4.55
N ASP A 160 -43.11 -9.42 -5.60
CA ASP A 160 -42.88 -9.96 -6.94
C ASP A 160 -41.56 -10.75 -6.99
N VAL A 161 -41.62 -11.96 -7.58
CA VAL A 161 -40.45 -12.83 -7.81
C VAL A 161 -40.24 -13.03 -9.30
N TYR A 162 -39.02 -12.92 -9.75
CA TYR A 162 -38.60 -13.13 -11.14
C TYR A 162 -37.59 -14.29 -11.22
N GLU A 163 -37.73 -15.11 -12.22
CA GLU A 163 -36.76 -16.17 -12.55
C GLU A 163 -35.88 -15.74 -13.71
N LEU A 164 -34.56 -15.83 -13.54
CA LEU A 164 -33.55 -15.43 -14.51
C LEU A 164 -32.47 -16.52 -14.58
N ASP A 165 -32.51 -17.33 -15.62
CA ASP A 165 -31.53 -18.39 -15.89
C ASP A 165 -31.19 -19.28 -14.67
N GLY A 166 -32.21 -19.72 -13.95
CA GLY A 166 -32.04 -20.57 -12.76
C GLY A 166 -31.75 -19.80 -11.45
N SER A 167 -31.72 -18.47 -11.50
CA SER A 167 -31.65 -17.61 -10.32
C SER A 167 -33.01 -16.96 -10.05
N ARG A 168 -33.33 -16.72 -8.77
CA ARG A 168 -34.56 -16.03 -8.37
C ARG A 168 -34.23 -14.66 -7.80
N LEU A 169 -34.95 -13.65 -8.24
CA LEU A 169 -34.86 -12.29 -7.77
C LEU A 169 -36.20 -11.84 -7.20
N MET A 170 -36.22 -11.35 -5.99
CA MET A 170 -37.43 -10.88 -5.32
C MET A 170 -37.37 -9.39 -4.98
N CYS A 171 -38.47 -8.69 -5.21
CA CYS A 171 -38.66 -7.35 -4.65
C CYS A 171 -39.20 -7.47 -3.21
N GLY A 172 -38.30 -7.59 -2.22
CA GLY A 172 -38.64 -7.83 -0.82
C GLY A 172 -37.66 -7.15 0.13
N ASP A 173 -37.78 -7.46 1.41
CA ASP A 173 -36.91 -6.99 2.45
C ASP A 173 -36.11 -8.16 3.02
N SER A 174 -34.79 -8.17 2.83
CA SER A 174 -33.90 -9.25 3.27
C SER A 174 -33.80 -9.38 4.80
N THR A 175 -34.36 -8.46 5.56
CA THR A 175 -34.43 -8.54 7.02
C THR A 175 -35.73 -9.20 7.51
N VAL A 176 -36.70 -9.45 6.60
CA VAL A 176 -37.97 -10.11 6.90
C VAL A 176 -37.88 -11.61 6.56
N GLU A 177 -38.02 -12.46 7.58
CA GLU A 177 -37.89 -13.91 7.47
C GLU A 177 -38.83 -14.51 6.41
N ASP A 178 -40.09 -14.06 6.35
CA ASP A 178 -41.08 -14.51 5.41
C ASP A 178 -40.68 -14.21 3.95
N ASP A 179 -40.10 -13.02 3.69
CA ASP A 179 -39.62 -12.65 2.35
C ASP A 179 -38.45 -13.56 1.93
N MET A 180 -37.54 -13.85 2.87
CA MET A 180 -36.42 -14.76 2.61
C MET A 180 -36.85 -16.18 2.39
N LEU A 181 -37.74 -16.74 3.20
CA LEU A 181 -38.31 -18.09 3.02
C LEU A 181 -39.03 -18.23 1.68
N PHE A 182 -39.75 -17.19 1.26
CA PHE A 182 -40.44 -17.17 -0.02
C PHE A 182 -39.48 -17.11 -1.22
N LEU A 183 -38.38 -16.36 -1.12
CA LEU A 183 -37.37 -16.29 -2.14
C LEU A 183 -36.63 -17.62 -2.29
N MET A 184 -36.24 -18.24 -1.18
CA MET A 184 -35.51 -19.51 -1.14
C MET A 184 -36.35 -20.71 -1.54
N ASP A 185 -37.67 -20.64 -1.40
CA ASP A 185 -38.63 -21.75 -1.64
C ASP A 185 -38.24 -22.98 -0.83
N LYS A 186 -37.58 -23.97 -1.47
CA LYS A 186 -37.12 -25.21 -0.82
C LYS A 186 -35.59 -25.30 -0.74
N ASP A 187 -34.89 -24.34 -1.29
CA ASP A 187 -33.43 -24.32 -1.31
C ASP A 187 -32.87 -23.82 0.01
N GLN A 188 -31.65 -24.21 0.34
CA GLN A 188 -30.91 -23.77 1.47
C GLN A 188 -29.65 -23.03 0.99
N ALA A 189 -29.33 -21.89 1.60
CA ALA A 189 -28.06 -21.20 1.34
C ALA A 189 -26.94 -21.84 2.15
N ASP A 190 -25.82 -22.10 1.50
CA ASP A 190 -24.62 -22.61 2.18
C ASP A 190 -23.93 -21.53 3.02
N MET A 191 -24.23 -20.25 2.72
CA MET A 191 -23.70 -19.08 3.44
C MET A 191 -24.63 -17.88 3.22
N VAL A 192 -24.84 -17.12 4.27
CA VAL A 192 -25.58 -15.84 4.26
C VAL A 192 -24.65 -14.70 4.68
#